data_5435f10005bd66b46797a9baa3ddbd7e
#
_entry.id   5435f10005bd66b46797a9baa3ddbd7e
#
_cell.length_a   1.000
_cell.length_b   1.000
_cell.length_c   1.000
_cell.angle_alpha   90.00
_cell.angle_beta   90.00
_cell.angle_gamma   90.00
#
_symmetry.space_group_name_H-M   'P 1'
#
loop_
_entity.id
_entity.type
_entity.pdbx_description
1 polymer ?
#
loop_
_entity_poly.entity_id
_entity_poly.type
_entity_poly.pdbx_seq_one_letter_code
_entity_poly.pdbx_strand_id
1 'polypeptide(L)'
;MRFVPIERVEHGMMLAKSIYDYETRTLLREGKLLSDEIIVRIRERGYPGIYIEDELTKDVVIQDAITAELRNHAVEALQELDLEEAVNVAESIVKQLMEAKTISLDMLDLRTFDDYTFRHSVNVAVLSVVIGMGMGYTNEELVDLCSAAVFHDLGKISIDKAILNKPGKLTPEENELLRSHSQRSYDMLKEKWNIPARVKAAVLSHHENEDGSGYPNGLTGDKIHPFAKIIHVADVYDALSSDRAYKKAYTYSESLEYLMGGCGTLFDQQVVRAFMDKVPVYPKGVTVLLSDGREAIVVENHLGNPLRPTVRFFDGKDLNLNDPSVGMNITIINQVNTQTIDEQEMIEFEKERKSREIKSILVVDDMVTSIRSVKAALDGVYKIIAVRSGSEAIEYLQKATPDLILMDILMPNMSGIEAVRVIRQRFPGNIPVIFLSSASDVQTILECKDVKAADYIVKPFKVNY
;
A
#
# COMPACT_ATOMS: atom_id res chain seq x y z
N MET A 1 -7.44 -22.46 -3.84
CA MET A 1 -8.36 -21.49 -4.50
C MET A 1 -7.62 -20.27 -5.01
N ARG A 2 -8.14 -19.59 -6.04
CA ARG A 2 -7.60 -18.32 -6.53
C ARG A 2 -8.69 -17.28 -6.79
N PHE A 3 -8.33 -16.01 -6.74
CA PHE A 3 -9.20 -14.91 -7.13
C PHE A 3 -9.21 -14.74 -8.65
N VAL A 4 -10.40 -14.67 -9.21
CA VAL A 4 -10.62 -14.45 -10.65
C VAL A 4 -11.44 -13.18 -10.81
N PRO A 5 -10.91 -12.20 -11.55
CA PRO A 5 -11.66 -11.01 -11.94
C PRO A 5 -12.98 -11.37 -12.61
N ILE A 6 -14.04 -10.60 -12.34
CA ILE A 6 -15.40 -10.95 -12.83
C ILE A 6 -15.48 -11.05 -14.35
N GLU A 7 -14.63 -10.31 -15.08
CA GLU A 7 -14.54 -10.35 -16.54
C GLU A 7 -13.90 -11.64 -17.07
N ARG A 8 -13.12 -12.32 -16.23
CA ARG A 8 -12.44 -13.59 -16.55
C ARG A 8 -13.13 -14.80 -15.91
N VAL A 9 -14.26 -14.59 -15.24
CA VAL A 9 -15.06 -15.69 -14.69
C VAL A 9 -15.87 -16.32 -15.82
N GLU A 10 -15.77 -17.64 -15.95
CA GLU A 10 -16.39 -18.41 -17.03
C GLU A 10 -17.43 -19.39 -16.48
N HIS A 11 -18.36 -19.75 -17.35
CA HIS A 11 -19.36 -20.80 -17.10
C HIS A 11 -18.70 -22.10 -16.64
N GLY A 12 -19.25 -22.73 -15.62
CA GLY A 12 -18.75 -24.00 -15.09
C GLY A 12 -17.62 -23.88 -14.08
N MET A 13 -17.09 -22.69 -13.82
CA MET A 13 -16.18 -22.49 -12.68
C MET A 13 -16.91 -22.72 -11.36
N MET A 14 -16.19 -23.25 -10.35
CA MET A 14 -16.73 -23.54 -9.02
C MET A 14 -16.35 -22.46 -8.04
N LEU A 15 -17.33 -21.92 -7.36
CA LEU A 15 -17.14 -20.90 -6.32
C LEU A 15 -16.42 -21.52 -5.11
N ALA A 16 -15.26 -20.97 -4.75
CA ALA A 16 -14.44 -21.45 -3.63
C ALA A 16 -14.77 -20.79 -2.30
N LYS A 17 -15.45 -19.65 -2.30
CA LYS A 17 -15.77 -18.87 -1.11
C LYS A 17 -17.17 -18.27 -1.24
N SER A 18 -17.98 -18.39 -0.18
CA SER A 18 -19.34 -17.84 -0.19
C SER A 18 -19.34 -16.34 -0.42
N ILE A 19 -20.34 -15.85 -1.16
CA ILE A 19 -20.56 -14.41 -1.42
C ILE A 19 -21.71 -13.94 -0.56
N TYR A 20 -21.55 -12.81 0.10
CA TYR A 20 -22.52 -12.19 1.00
C TYR A 20 -22.95 -10.82 0.48
N ASP A 21 -24.22 -10.43 0.68
CA ASP A 21 -24.65 -9.06 0.43
C ASP A 21 -24.21 -8.11 1.55
N TYR A 22 -24.57 -6.83 1.40
CA TYR A 22 -24.25 -5.79 2.40
C TYR A 22 -24.98 -5.99 3.73
N GLU A 23 -26.11 -6.73 3.74
CA GLU A 23 -26.84 -7.13 4.96
C GLU A 23 -26.36 -8.49 5.49
N THR A 24 -25.19 -8.95 5.04
CA THR A 24 -24.56 -10.22 5.50
C THR A 24 -25.28 -11.51 5.12
N ARG A 25 -26.35 -11.42 4.32
CA ARG A 25 -27.06 -12.62 3.84
C ARG A 25 -26.25 -13.32 2.77
N THR A 26 -26.15 -14.63 2.85
CA THR A 26 -25.47 -15.43 1.83
C THR A 26 -26.20 -15.31 0.50
N LEU A 27 -25.57 -14.67 -0.48
CA LEU A 27 -26.06 -14.61 -1.85
C LEU A 27 -25.78 -15.88 -2.60
N LEU A 28 -24.57 -16.43 -2.42
CA LEU A 28 -24.13 -17.64 -3.09
C LEU A 28 -23.19 -18.42 -2.16
N ARG A 29 -23.44 -19.71 -2.01
CA ARG A 29 -22.60 -20.59 -1.16
C ARG A 29 -21.42 -21.14 -1.96
N GLU A 30 -20.31 -21.35 -1.26
CA GLU A 30 -19.15 -22.10 -1.78
C GLU A 30 -19.57 -23.47 -2.34
N GLY A 31 -18.80 -24.02 -3.27
CA GLY A 31 -19.10 -25.25 -3.97
C GLY A 31 -20.17 -25.11 -5.07
N LYS A 32 -20.66 -23.89 -5.35
CA LYS A 32 -21.64 -23.66 -6.41
C LYS A 32 -20.96 -23.53 -7.76
N LEU A 33 -21.42 -24.33 -8.75
CA LEU A 33 -21.06 -24.12 -10.15
C LEU A 33 -21.72 -22.85 -10.68
N LEU A 34 -20.93 -22.03 -11.37
CA LEU A 34 -21.34 -20.75 -11.91
C LEU A 34 -21.96 -20.93 -13.29
N SER A 35 -23.18 -20.42 -13.48
CA SER A 35 -23.79 -20.25 -14.78
C SER A 35 -23.63 -18.82 -15.28
N ASP A 36 -23.81 -18.60 -16.57
CA ASP A 36 -23.74 -17.25 -17.16
C ASP A 36 -24.69 -16.25 -16.47
N GLU A 37 -25.89 -16.71 -16.09
CA GLU A 37 -26.88 -15.89 -15.36
C GLU A 37 -26.36 -15.48 -13.98
N ILE A 38 -25.68 -16.39 -13.26
CA ILE A 38 -25.08 -16.11 -11.94
C ILE A 38 -23.95 -15.11 -12.10
N ILE A 39 -23.08 -15.29 -13.08
CA ILE A 39 -21.95 -14.41 -13.38
C ILE A 39 -22.44 -12.98 -13.67
N VAL A 40 -23.46 -12.85 -14.52
CA VAL A 40 -24.09 -11.54 -14.82
C VAL A 40 -24.62 -10.88 -13.54
N ARG A 41 -25.34 -11.62 -12.70
CA ARG A 41 -25.88 -11.07 -11.43
C ARG A 41 -24.80 -10.64 -10.43
N ILE A 42 -23.67 -11.38 -10.38
CA ILE A 42 -22.52 -10.99 -9.54
C ILE A 42 -21.91 -9.67 -10.07
N ARG A 43 -21.75 -9.59 -11.41
CA ARG A 43 -21.23 -8.38 -12.07
C ARG A 43 -22.13 -7.16 -11.85
N GLU A 44 -23.46 -7.31 -12.04
CA GLU A 44 -24.44 -6.24 -11.82
C GLU A 44 -24.46 -5.71 -10.38
N ARG A 45 -24.04 -6.54 -9.40
CA ARG A 45 -23.86 -6.14 -8.01
C ARG A 45 -22.51 -5.48 -7.70
N GLY A 46 -21.68 -5.26 -8.71
CA GLY A 46 -20.41 -4.55 -8.56
C GLY A 46 -19.27 -5.34 -7.92
N TYR A 47 -19.38 -6.69 -7.84
CA TYR A 47 -18.25 -7.49 -7.36
C TYR A 47 -17.09 -7.44 -8.35
N PRO A 48 -15.89 -7.09 -7.91
CA PRO A 48 -14.73 -6.96 -8.81
C PRO A 48 -14.21 -8.31 -9.28
N GLY A 49 -14.54 -9.38 -8.59
CA GLY A 49 -14.14 -10.75 -8.88
C GLY A 49 -14.55 -11.68 -7.74
N ILE A 50 -14.24 -12.96 -7.87
CA ILE A 50 -14.60 -13.99 -6.91
C ILE A 50 -13.50 -15.03 -6.76
N TYR A 51 -13.51 -15.75 -5.64
CA TYR A 51 -12.64 -16.90 -5.45
C TYR A 51 -13.23 -18.12 -6.12
N ILE A 52 -12.42 -18.81 -6.91
CA ILE A 52 -12.77 -20.06 -7.56
C ILE A 52 -11.90 -21.23 -7.08
N GLU A 53 -12.46 -22.44 -7.08
CA GLU A 53 -11.67 -23.67 -6.98
C GLU A 53 -10.97 -23.93 -8.31
N ASP A 54 -9.68 -24.25 -8.24
CA ASP A 54 -8.83 -24.49 -9.39
C ASP A 54 -7.80 -25.56 -9.02
N GLU A 55 -7.61 -26.54 -9.88
CA GLU A 55 -6.60 -27.60 -9.68
C GLU A 55 -5.19 -27.02 -9.52
N LEU A 56 -4.89 -25.93 -10.21
CA LEU A 56 -3.60 -25.25 -10.15
C LEU A 56 -3.29 -24.67 -8.77
N THR A 57 -4.31 -24.30 -8.00
CA THR A 57 -4.20 -23.65 -6.70
C THR A 57 -4.90 -24.40 -5.57
N LYS A 58 -5.13 -25.71 -5.71
CA LYS A 58 -5.80 -26.54 -4.70
C LYS A 58 -5.06 -26.59 -3.36
N ASP A 59 -3.75 -26.43 -3.38
CA ASP A 59 -2.87 -26.35 -2.22
C ASP A 59 -2.79 -24.93 -1.62
N VAL A 60 -3.30 -23.91 -2.31
CA VAL A 60 -3.33 -22.53 -1.83
C VAL A 60 -4.53 -22.33 -0.93
N VAL A 61 -4.26 -22.30 0.37
CA VAL A 61 -5.27 -22.03 1.40
C VAL A 61 -5.27 -20.53 1.70
N ILE A 62 -6.43 -19.90 1.51
CA ILE A 62 -6.67 -18.50 1.83
C ILE A 62 -7.57 -18.50 3.06
N GLN A 63 -7.04 -18.08 4.20
CA GLN A 63 -7.79 -17.92 5.45
C GLN A 63 -8.06 -16.45 5.67
N ASP A 64 -9.31 -16.12 6.01
CA ASP A 64 -9.65 -14.77 6.43
C ASP A 64 -8.94 -14.42 7.73
N ALA A 65 -8.50 -13.18 7.86
CA ALA A 65 -7.89 -12.70 9.09
C ALA A 65 -8.86 -12.79 10.28
N ILE A 66 -10.14 -12.50 10.02
CA ILE A 66 -11.27 -12.68 10.94
C ILE A 66 -12.44 -13.32 10.19
N THR A 67 -13.29 -14.06 10.89
CA THR A 67 -14.46 -14.68 10.24
C THR A 67 -15.44 -13.65 9.71
N ALA A 68 -16.22 -14.01 8.70
CA ALA A 68 -17.26 -13.15 8.13
C ALA A 68 -18.31 -12.78 9.18
N GLU A 69 -18.68 -13.73 10.06
CA GLU A 69 -19.62 -13.49 11.15
C GLU A 69 -19.11 -12.43 12.12
N LEU A 70 -17.84 -12.50 12.53
CA LEU A 70 -17.24 -11.50 13.43
C LEU A 70 -17.13 -10.13 12.76
N ARG A 71 -16.79 -10.09 11.48
CA ARG A 71 -16.76 -8.85 10.69
C ARG A 71 -18.14 -8.19 10.65
N ASN A 72 -19.16 -8.97 10.37
CA ASN A 72 -20.54 -8.50 10.28
C ASN A 72 -21.03 -7.98 11.63
N HIS A 73 -20.77 -8.73 12.70
CA HIS A 73 -21.10 -8.33 14.06
C HIS A 73 -20.42 -7.02 14.47
N ALA A 74 -19.17 -6.81 14.02
CA ALA A 74 -18.47 -5.54 14.21
C ALA A 74 -19.18 -4.37 13.50
N VAL A 75 -19.62 -4.58 12.28
CA VAL A 75 -20.34 -3.56 11.50
C VAL A 75 -21.69 -3.25 12.15
N GLU A 76 -22.45 -4.27 12.57
CA GLU A 76 -23.75 -4.11 13.26
C GLU A 76 -23.60 -3.30 14.55
N ALA A 77 -22.64 -3.65 15.42
CA ALA A 77 -22.38 -2.93 16.66
C ALA A 77 -22.06 -1.43 16.42
N LEU A 78 -21.31 -1.12 15.34
CA LEU A 78 -21.02 0.25 14.96
C LEU A 78 -22.24 0.99 14.39
N GLN A 79 -23.07 0.33 13.58
CA GLN A 79 -24.30 0.91 13.04
C GLN A 79 -25.31 1.25 14.13
N GLU A 80 -25.43 0.38 15.14
CA GLU A 80 -26.30 0.57 16.31
C GLU A 80 -25.70 1.51 17.36
N LEU A 81 -24.44 1.94 17.19
CA LEU A 81 -23.68 2.74 18.17
C LEU A 81 -23.59 2.07 19.55
N ASP A 82 -23.60 0.73 19.57
CA ASP A 82 -23.37 -0.03 20.79
C ASP A 82 -21.85 -0.10 21.07
N LEU A 83 -21.37 0.89 21.83
CA LEU A 83 -19.96 1.02 22.13
C LEU A 83 -19.43 -0.10 23.05
N GLU A 84 -20.28 -0.69 23.87
CA GLU A 84 -19.91 -1.80 24.74
C GLU A 84 -19.71 -3.06 23.91
N GLU A 85 -20.65 -3.37 23.04
CA GLU A 85 -20.53 -4.50 22.13
C GLU A 85 -19.37 -4.31 21.13
N ALA A 86 -19.12 -3.10 20.66
CA ALA A 86 -17.97 -2.81 19.80
C ALA A 86 -16.62 -3.10 20.49
N VAL A 87 -16.50 -2.90 21.82
CA VAL A 87 -15.32 -3.31 22.60
C VAL A 87 -15.22 -4.84 22.70
N ASN A 88 -16.35 -5.56 22.97
CA ASN A 88 -16.37 -7.03 23.01
C ASN A 88 -15.94 -7.63 21.65
N VAL A 89 -16.38 -7.01 20.58
CA VAL A 89 -15.98 -7.39 19.22
C VAL A 89 -14.49 -7.13 19.00
N ALA A 90 -13.95 -6.00 19.49
CA ALA A 90 -12.50 -5.73 19.39
C ALA A 90 -11.67 -6.80 20.12
N GLU A 91 -12.09 -7.24 21.31
CA GLU A 91 -11.46 -8.38 22.00
C GLU A 91 -11.50 -9.67 21.17
N SER A 92 -12.64 -9.94 20.53
CA SER A 92 -12.81 -11.12 19.67
C SER A 92 -11.93 -11.06 18.41
N ILE A 93 -11.79 -9.89 17.78
CA ILE A 93 -10.87 -9.65 16.65
C ILE A 93 -9.43 -9.94 17.08
N VAL A 94 -8.97 -9.35 18.19
CA VAL A 94 -7.62 -9.57 18.70
C VAL A 94 -7.36 -11.05 18.97
N LYS A 95 -8.31 -11.72 19.64
CA LYS A 95 -8.21 -13.15 19.93
C LYS A 95 -8.04 -13.99 18.65
N GLN A 96 -8.88 -13.79 17.63
CA GLN A 96 -8.79 -14.53 16.38
C GLN A 96 -7.46 -14.27 15.67
N LEU A 97 -6.99 -13.01 15.63
CA LEU A 97 -5.73 -12.67 15.01
C LEU A 97 -4.52 -13.29 15.74
N MET A 98 -4.54 -13.35 17.06
CA MET A 98 -3.49 -14.00 17.85
C MET A 98 -3.47 -15.52 17.71
N GLU A 99 -4.61 -16.16 17.49
CA GLU A 99 -4.74 -17.61 17.27
C GLU A 99 -4.37 -18.01 15.83
N ALA A 100 -4.38 -17.06 14.88
CA ALA A 100 -4.06 -17.33 13.48
C ALA A 100 -2.59 -17.70 13.31
N LYS A 101 -2.31 -18.88 12.74
CA LYS A 101 -0.92 -19.35 12.47
C LYS A 101 -0.21 -18.53 11.40
N THR A 102 -0.95 -17.97 10.48
CA THR A 102 -0.50 -17.07 9.42
C THR A 102 -1.58 -16.03 9.20
N ILE A 103 -1.23 -14.76 9.34
CA ILE A 103 -2.16 -13.67 9.02
C ILE A 103 -2.10 -13.48 7.51
N SER A 104 -3.07 -14.05 6.82
CA SER A 104 -3.35 -13.69 5.45
C SER A 104 -4.46 -12.65 5.49
N LEU A 105 -4.09 -11.40 5.30
CA LEU A 105 -5.09 -10.35 5.10
C LEU A 105 -5.67 -10.57 3.71
N ASP A 106 -6.87 -11.14 3.66
CA ASP A 106 -7.63 -11.19 2.43
C ASP A 106 -8.20 -9.81 2.15
N MET A 107 -7.39 -9.02 1.46
CA MET A 107 -7.72 -7.64 1.12
C MET A 107 -8.87 -7.53 0.12
N LEU A 108 -9.36 -8.65 -0.40
CA LEU A 108 -10.44 -8.68 -1.41
C LEU A 108 -11.84 -8.64 -0.80
N ASP A 109 -12.02 -9.06 0.47
CA ASP A 109 -13.28 -8.89 1.19
C ASP A 109 -13.56 -7.40 1.56
N LEU A 110 -12.60 -6.51 1.31
CA LEU A 110 -12.68 -5.11 1.66
C LEU A 110 -13.41 -4.22 0.62
N ARG A 111 -13.88 -4.79 -0.50
CA ARG A 111 -14.32 -4.01 -1.67
C ARG A 111 -15.83 -4.07 -1.93
N THR A 112 -16.70 -3.75 -0.97
CA THR A 112 -18.14 -3.60 -1.25
C THR A 112 -18.65 -2.20 -0.97
N PHE A 113 -19.48 -1.67 -1.90
CA PHE A 113 -19.72 -0.26 -2.18
C PHE A 113 -20.61 0.55 -1.20
N ASP A 114 -21.49 -0.04 -0.39
CA ASP A 114 -22.60 0.74 0.20
C ASP A 114 -22.51 1.09 1.71
N ASP A 115 -21.69 0.42 2.52
CA ASP A 115 -21.47 0.77 3.94
C ASP A 115 -19.98 0.99 4.22
N TYR A 116 -19.34 1.77 3.36
CA TYR A 116 -17.89 1.98 3.36
C TYR A 116 -17.34 2.38 4.73
N THR A 117 -18.02 3.28 5.45
CA THR A 117 -17.48 3.85 6.70
C THR A 117 -17.25 2.78 7.79
N PHE A 118 -18.24 1.93 8.06
CA PHE A 118 -18.11 0.94 9.15
C PHE A 118 -17.23 -0.24 8.78
N ARG A 119 -17.32 -0.72 7.54
CA ARG A 119 -16.44 -1.76 7.03
C ARG A 119 -14.98 -1.30 7.01
N HIS A 120 -14.75 -0.08 6.58
CA HIS A 120 -13.46 0.59 6.64
C HIS A 120 -12.90 0.60 8.08
N SER A 121 -13.71 0.99 9.07
CA SER A 121 -13.28 0.97 10.47
C SER A 121 -12.87 -0.43 10.96
N VAL A 122 -13.58 -1.48 10.54
CA VAL A 122 -13.20 -2.88 10.85
C VAL A 122 -11.89 -3.27 10.16
N ASN A 123 -11.67 -2.86 8.92
CA ASN A 123 -10.44 -3.13 8.19
C ASN A 123 -9.24 -2.44 8.82
N VAL A 124 -9.40 -1.14 9.12
CA VAL A 124 -8.39 -0.35 9.83
C VAL A 124 -8.06 -0.97 11.18
N ALA A 125 -9.07 -1.51 11.89
CA ALA A 125 -8.85 -2.21 13.16
C ALA A 125 -8.02 -3.48 12.98
N VAL A 126 -8.35 -4.34 12.00
CA VAL A 126 -7.57 -5.54 11.69
C VAL A 126 -6.13 -5.19 11.32
N LEU A 127 -5.93 -4.23 10.41
CA LEU A 127 -4.60 -3.76 10.02
C LEU A 127 -3.82 -3.21 11.23
N SER A 128 -4.46 -2.38 12.06
CA SER A 128 -3.84 -1.79 13.24
C SER A 128 -3.38 -2.86 14.24
N VAL A 129 -4.20 -3.88 14.49
CA VAL A 129 -3.81 -5.00 15.36
C VAL A 129 -2.62 -5.76 14.79
N VAL A 130 -2.60 -6.04 13.49
CA VAL A 130 -1.48 -6.73 12.82
C VAL A 130 -0.18 -5.93 12.93
N ILE A 131 -0.24 -4.62 12.75
CA ILE A 131 0.91 -3.71 12.94
C ILE A 131 1.35 -3.72 14.39
N GLY A 132 0.40 -3.59 15.35
CA GLY A 132 0.66 -3.62 16.79
C GLY A 132 1.31 -4.92 17.26
N MET A 133 0.86 -6.08 16.74
CA MET A 133 1.52 -7.38 16.96
C MET A 133 2.96 -7.36 16.44
N GLY A 134 3.20 -6.75 15.27
CA GLY A 134 4.54 -6.57 14.71
C GLY A 134 5.44 -5.68 15.57
N MET A 135 4.86 -4.74 16.29
CA MET A 135 5.56 -3.86 17.25
C MET A 135 5.71 -4.46 18.65
N GLY A 136 5.14 -5.65 18.89
CA GLY A 136 5.29 -6.38 20.17
C GLY A 136 4.34 -5.90 21.27
N TYR A 137 3.19 -5.32 20.93
CA TYR A 137 2.18 -4.88 21.90
C TYR A 137 1.57 -6.07 22.66
N THR A 138 1.25 -5.85 23.93
CA THR A 138 0.56 -6.80 24.77
C THR A 138 -0.89 -6.99 24.33
N ASN A 139 -1.54 -8.07 24.77
CA ASN A 139 -2.95 -8.34 24.45
C ASN A 139 -3.87 -7.18 24.87
N GLU A 140 -3.64 -6.60 26.05
CA GLU A 140 -4.43 -5.44 26.51
C GLU A 140 -4.24 -4.22 25.63
N GLU A 141 -3.00 -3.93 25.22
CA GLU A 141 -2.71 -2.83 24.29
C GLU A 141 -3.31 -3.06 22.91
N LEU A 142 -3.32 -4.30 22.43
CA LEU A 142 -3.94 -4.66 21.15
C LEU A 142 -5.47 -4.50 21.18
N VAL A 143 -6.13 -4.86 22.29
CA VAL A 143 -7.58 -4.65 22.45
C VAL A 143 -7.91 -3.16 22.45
N ASP A 144 -7.15 -2.34 23.17
CA ASP A 144 -7.36 -0.90 23.18
C ASP A 144 -7.05 -0.25 21.83
N LEU A 145 -6.00 -0.70 21.14
CA LEU A 145 -5.67 -0.25 19.77
C LEU A 145 -6.78 -0.63 18.78
N CYS A 146 -7.29 -1.87 18.87
CA CYS A 146 -8.41 -2.33 18.06
C CYS A 146 -9.67 -1.48 18.30
N SER A 147 -10.00 -1.25 19.57
CA SER A 147 -11.14 -0.39 19.97
C SER A 147 -10.97 1.04 19.44
N ALA A 148 -9.77 1.62 19.55
CA ALA A 148 -9.49 2.94 19.01
C ALA A 148 -9.67 2.99 17.49
N ALA A 149 -9.19 1.98 16.78
CA ALA A 149 -9.34 1.86 15.35
C ALA A 149 -10.79 1.66 14.91
N VAL A 150 -11.57 0.86 15.66
CA VAL A 150 -13.03 0.69 15.44
C VAL A 150 -13.76 2.03 15.59
N PHE A 151 -13.35 2.86 16.53
CA PHE A 151 -14.03 4.13 16.87
C PHE A 151 -13.50 5.36 16.13
N HIS A 152 -12.41 5.29 15.38
CA HIS A 152 -11.72 6.47 14.85
C HIS A 152 -12.64 7.35 14.01
N ASP A 153 -13.53 6.77 13.26
CA ASP A 153 -14.41 7.40 12.28
C ASP A 153 -15.89 7.60 12.72
N LEU A 154 -16.24 7.30 13.96
CA LEU A 154 -17.63 7.43 14.47
C LEU A 154 -18.22 8.82 14.23
N GLY A 155 -17.42 9.88 14.31
CA GLY A 155 -17.85 11.24 14.09
C GLY A 155 -18.38 11.52 12.69
N LYS A 156 -18.04 10.70 11.68
CA LYS A 156 -18.56 10.81 10.32
C LYS A 156 -20.08 10.62 10.23
N ILE A 157 -20.68 9.90 11.18
CA ILE A 157 -22.15 9.72 11.29
C ILE A 157 -22.89 11.07 11.36
N SER A 158 -22.25 12.07 11.96
CA SER A 158 -22.84 13.42 12.13
C SER A 158 -22.57 14.36 10.95
N ILE A 159 -21.92 13.88 9.88
CA ILE A 159 -21.61 14.65 8.68
C ILE A 159 -22.60 14.27 7.58
N ASP A 160 -23.08 15.26 6.85
CA ASP A 160 -24.02 15.04 5.74
C ASP A 160 -23.42 14.09 4.69
N LYS A 161 -24.18 13.05 4.33
CA LYS A 161 -23.80 12.09 3.30
C LYS A 161 -23.52 12.76 1.95
N ALA A 162 -24.14 13.91 1.66
CA ALA A 162 -23.87 14.68 0.45
C ALA A 162 -22.43 15.22 0.43
N ILE A 163 -21.83 15.51 1.57
CA ILE A 163 -20.43 15.93 1.69
C ILE A 163 -19.49 14.72 1.68
N LEU A 164 -19.82 13.67 2.45
CA LEU A 164 -19.02 12.44 2.51
C LEU A 164 -18.89 11.77 1.13
N ASN A 165 -19.98 11.82 0.35
CA ASN A 165 -20.08 11.18 -0.97
C ASN A 165 -19.98 12.17 -2.13
N LYS A 166 -19.50 13.38 -1.92
CA LYS A 166 -19.43 14.42 -2.96
C LYS A 166 -18.47 14.02 -4.09
N PRO A 167 -18.94 13.96 -5.34
CA PRO A 167 -18.05 13.74 -6.46
C PRO A 167 -17.18 14.98 -6.70
N GLY A 168 -15.85 14.82 -6.59
CA GLY A 168 -14.91 15.89 -6.86
C GLY A 168 -14.32 16.55 -5.60
N LYS A 169 -13.74 17.73 -5.75
CA LYS A 169 -13.05 18.43 -4.66
C LYS A 169 -14.04 19.07 -3.69
N LEU A 170 -13.78 18.90 -2.40
CA LEU A 170 -14.49 19.62 -1.34
C LEU A 170 -14.11 21.10 -1.31
N THR A 171 -15.06 21.97 -0.94
CA THR A 171 -14.74 23.36 -0.61
C THR A 171 -13.90 23.44 0.69
N PRO A 172 -13.23 24.57 0.98
CA PRO A 172 -12.51 24.72 2.24
C PRO A 172 -13.40 24.45 3.47
N GLU A 173 -14.65 24.94 3.45
CA GLU A 173 -15.63 24.78 4.54
C GLU A 173 -16.09 23.32 4.69
N GLU A 174 -16.36 22.65 3.57
CA GLU A 174 -16.69 21.22 3.55
C GLU A 174 -15.51 20.37 4.07
N ASN A 175 -14.28 20.73 3.70
CA ASN A 175 -13.08 20.04 4.16
C ASN A 175 -12.85 20.24 5.66
N GLU A 176 -13.08 21.46 6.19
CA GLU A 176 -13.03 21.72 7.63
C GLU A 176 -14.10 20.89 8.37
N LEU A 177 -15.31 20.84 7.83
CA LEU A 177 -16.38 20.00 8.39
C LEU A 177 -16.01 18.53 8.37
N LEU A 178 -15.43 18.03 7.26
CA LEU A 178 -14.95 16.65 7.18
C LEU A 178 -13.85 16.38 8.21
N ARG A 179 -12.86 17.26 8.33
CA ARG A 179 -11.77 17.14 9.33
C ARG A 179 -12.28 17.13 10.77
N SER A 180 -13.43 17.73 11.04
CA SER A 180 -14.01 17.74 12.39
C SER A 180 -14.44 16.36 12.90
N HIS A 181 -14.47 15.31 12.04
CA HIS A 181 -14.93 13.97 12.46
C HIS A 181 -14.05 13.39 13.59
N SER A 182 -12.74 13.62 13.61
CA SER A 182 -11.85 13.14 14.66
C SER A 182 -12.22 13.74 16.04
N GLN A 183 -12.46 15.05 16.09
CA GLN A 183 -12.97 15.71 17.30
C GLN A 183 -14.36 15.21 17.69
N ARG A 184 -15.27 15.03 16.73
CA ARG A 184 -16.62 14.51 16.97
C ARG A 184 -16.60 13.06 17.47
N SER A 185 -15.74 12.21 16.92
CA SER A 185 -15.52 10.85 17.42
C SER A 185 -15.06 10.87 18.87
N TYR A 186 -14.07 11.72 19.20
CA TYR A 186 -13.63 11.93 20.57
C TYR A 186 -14.76 12.43 21.49
N ASP A 187 -15.56 13.41 21.04
CA ASP A 187 -16.67 13.97 21.82
C ASP A 187 -17.74 12.93 22.16
N MET A 188 -17.98 11.96 21.29
CA MET A 188 -18.88 10.81 21.56
C MET A 188 -18.33 9.88 22.64
N LEU A 189 -17.01 9.81 22.79
CA LEU A 189 -16.34 8.88 23.71
C LEU A 189 -15.90 9.53 25.03
N LYS A 190 -15.70 10.84 25.09
CA LYS A 190 -15.03 11.53 26.22
C LYS A 190 -15.65 11.26 27.58
N GLU A 191 -16.98 11.20 27.66
CA GLU A 191 -17.73 10.96 28.90
C GLU A 191 -17.92 9.47 29.21
N LYS A 192 -17.46 8.56 28.35
CA LYS A 192 -17.59 7.11 28.58
C LYS A 192 -16.46 6.63 29.49
N TRP A 193 -16.78 6.37 30.75
CA TRP A 193 -15.80 5.97 31.77
C TRP A 193 -15.13 4.62 31.51
N ASN A 194 -15.86 3.71 30.86
CA ASN A 194 -15.39 2.36 30.50
C ASN A 194 -14.44 2.34 29.28
N ILE A 195 -14.24 3.48 28.58
CA ILE A 195 -13.30 3.58 27.46
C ILE A 195 -12.00 4.22 27.95
N PRO A 196 -10.85 3.55 27.83
CA PRO A 196 -9.56 4.04 28.29
C PRO A 196 -9.16 5.39 27.66
N ALA A 197 -8.43 6.20 28.43
CA ALA A 197 -7.95 7.51 27.96
C ALA A 197 -7.05 7.39 26.71
N ARG A 198 -6.25 6.33 26.62
CA ARG A 198 -5.38 6.06 25.46
C ARG A 198 -6.15 5.80 24.17
N VAL A 199 -7.33 5.13 24.27
CA VAL A 199 -8.26 4.94 23.15
C VAL A 199 -8.79 6.29 22.66
N LYS A 200 -9.29 7.12 23.58
CA LYS A 200 -9.82 8.47 23.26
C LYS A 200 -8.76 9.37 22.64
N ALA A 201 -7.54 9.35 23.17
CA ALA A 201 -6.43 10.12 22.64
C ALA A 201 -6.07 9.69 21.22
N ALA A 202 -6.07 8.38 20.96
CA ALA A 202 -5.79 7.85 19.62
C ALA A 202 -6.88 8.24 18.61
N VAL A 203 -8.15 8.12 18.98
CA VAL A 203 -9.29 8.54 18.15
C VAL A 203 -9.23 10.03 17.80
N LEU A 204 -8.84 10.90 18.74
CA LEU A 204 -8.69 12.33 18.46
C LEU A 204 -7.58 12.62 17.46
N SER A 205 -6.46 11.87 17.55
CA SER A 205 -5.18 12.26 16.92
C SER A 205 -4.81 11.39 15.69
N HIS A 206 -5.72 10.53 15.19
CA HIS A 206 -5.39 9.58 14.12
C HIS A 206 -5.09 10.23 12.77
N HIS A 207 -5.31 11.53 12.61
CA HIS A 207 -4.92 12.30 11.43
C HIS A 207 -3.78 13.30 11.70
N GLU A 208 -3.09 13.16 12.82
CA GLU A 208 -1.87 13.94 13.05
C GLU A 208 -0.71 13.35 12.22
N ASN A 209 0.13 14.21 11.67
CA ASN A 209 1.31 13.86 10.90
C ASN A 209 2.58 14.08 11.73
N GLU A 210 3.63 13.27 11.49
CA GLU A 210 4.91 13.37 12.22
C GLU A 210 5.51 14.77 12.19
N ASP A 211 5.31 15.53 11.09
CA ASP A 211 5.83 16.89 10.88
C ASP A 211 4.92 18.00 11.44
N GLY A 212 3.75 17.66 12.00
CA GLY A 212 2.77 18.60 12.53
C GLY A 212 1.85 19.25 11.50
N SER A 213 1.87 18.80 10.24
CA SER A 213 0.95 19.26 9.18
C SER A 213 -0.45 18.62 9.28
N GLY A 214 -0.64 17.70 10.25
CA GLY A 214 -1.89 16.99 10.49
C GLY A 214 -2.94 17.81 11.25
N TYR A 215 -3.98 17.14 11.71
CA TYR A 215 -5.09 17.74 12.45
C TYR A 215 -5.64 16.79 13.53
N PRO A 216 -6.39 17.25 14.55
CA PRO A 216 -6.90 18.61 14.73
C PRO A 216 -5.94 19.58 15.43
N ASN A 217 -4.88 19.11 16.08
CA ASN A 217 -4.04 19.90 16.96
C ASN A 217 -2.67 20.27 16.38
N GLY A 218 -2.26 19.68 15.23
CA GLY A 218 -0.94 19.88 14.66
C GLY A 218 0.19 19.34 15.55
N LEU A 219 -0.05 18.17 16.16
CA LEU A 219 0.94 17.52 17.01
C LEU A 219 2.10 16.97 16.17
N THR A 220 3.30 16.97 16.76
CA THR A 220 4.51 16.47 16.09
C THR A 220 5.13 15.31 16.85
N GLY A 221 5.64 14.30 16.12
CA GLY A 221 6.52 13.29 16.66
C GLY A 221 6.00 12.63 17.95
N ASP A 222 6.77 12.76 19.03
CA ASP A 222 6.48 12.11 20.33
C ASP A 222 5.21 12.63 21.03
N LYS A 223 4.61 13.73 20.56
CA LYS A 223 3.35 14.23 21.11
C LYS A 223 2.13 13.49 20.56
N ILE A 224 2.28 12.78 19.46
CA ILE A 224 1.23 11.96 18.88
C ILE A 224 1.17 10.62 19.63
N HIS A 225 -0.03 10.22 20.05
CA HIS A 225 -0.20 8.94 20.75
C HIS A 225 0.22 7.77 19.85
N PRO A 226 0.99 6.77 20.32
CA PRO A 226 1.48 5.67 19.47
C PRO A 226 0.37 4.91 18.72
N PHE A 227 -0.80 4.71 19.35
CA PHE A 227 -1.94 4.09 18.68
C PHE A 227 -2.46 4.94 17.50
N ALA A 228 -2.46 6.27 17.65
CA ALA A 228 -2.87 7.17 16.56
C ALA A 228 -1.95 7.03 15.34
N LYS A 229 -0.64 6.92 15.55
CA LYS A 229 0.34 6.69 14.47
C LYS A 229 0.08 5.38 13.73
N ILE A 230 -0.28 4.31 14.45
CA ILE A 230 -0.62 3.01 13.85
C ILE A 230 -1.92 3.12 13.04
N ILE A 231 -2.96 3.70 13.64
CA ILE A 231 -4.25 3.90 12.98
C ILE A 231 -4.08 4.75 11.72
N HIS A 232 -3.26 5.80 11.78
CA HIS A 232 -2.98 6.66 10.62
C HIS A 232 -2.43 5.90 9.42
N VAL A 233 -1.44 5.03 9.63
CA VAL A 233 -0.87 4.18 8.57
C VAL A 233 -1.91 3.20 8.03
N ALA A 234 -2.68 2.55 8.92
CA ALA A 234 -3.70 1.58 8.54
C ALA A 234 -4.85 2.23 7.77
N ASP A 235 -5.34 3.39 8.23
CA ASP A 235 -6.41 4.18 7.62
C ASP A 235 -6.02 4.64 6.21
N VAL A 236 -4.84 5.24 6.07
CA VAL A 236 -4.36 5.71 4.77
C VAL A 236 -4.17 4.55 3.80
N TYR A 237 -3.63 3.42 4.25
CA TYR A 237 -3.46 2.25 3.38
C TYR A 237 -4.80 1.69 2.91
N ASP A 238 -5.77 1.47 3.81
CA ASP A 238 -7.10 1.00 3.43
C ASP A 238 -7.79 2.00 2.49
N ALA A 239 -7.69 3.30 2.80
CA ALA A 239 -8.26 4.36 1.98
C ALA A 239 -7.68 4.46 0.56
N LEU A 240 -6.39 4.15 0.39
CA LEU A 240 -5.73 4.15 -0.92
C LEU A 240 -6.03 2.87 -1.71
N SER A 241 -6.02 1.72 -1.05
CA SER A 241 -6.19 0.41 -1.68
C SER A 241 -7.66 0.03 -1.92
N SER A 242 -8.63 0.81 -1.44
CA SER A 242 -10.07 0.59 -1.62
C SER A 242 -10.66 1.46 -2.71
N ASP A 243 -11.53 0.90 -3.55
CA ASP A 243 -12.31 1.67 -4.54
C ASP A 243 -13.30 2.58 -3.81
N ARG A 244 -13.36 3.84 -4.21
CA ARG A 244 -14.34 4.82 -3.74
C ARG A 244 -15.20 5.28 -4.91
N ALA A 245 -16.41 5.73 -4.63
CA ALA A 245 -17.37 6.19 -5.65
C ALA A 245 -16.79 7.19 -6.67
N TYR A 246 -15.69 7.87 -6.34
CA TYR A 246 -15.10 8.98 -7.11
C TYR A 246 -13.61 8.81 -7.40
N LYS A 247 -12.97 7.74 -6.95
CA LYS A 247 -11.53 7.51 -7.15
C LYS A 247 -11.25 6.02 -7.25
N LYS A 248 -10.62 5.63 -8.34
CA LYS A 248 -10.07 4.30 -8.52
C LYS A 248 -9.05 4.01 -7.42
N ALA A 249 -9.07 2.82 -6.87
CA ALA A 249 -8.06 2.40 -5.90
C ALA A 249 -6.66 2.47 -6.54
N TYR A 250 -5.69 2.90 -5.74
CA TYR A 250 -4.29 2.65 -6.08
C TYR A 250 -4.01 1.15 -6.05
N THR A 251 -3.04 0.71 -6.82
CA THR A 251 -2.51 -0.64 -6.66
C THR A 251 -1.91 -0.81 -5.26
N TYR A 252 -1.79 -2.03 -4.81
CA TYR A 252 -1.15 -2.28 -3.49
C TYR A 252 0.29 -1.78 -3.44
N SER A 253 1.02 -1.88 -4.58
CA SER A 253 2.37 -1.34 -4.73
C SER A 253 2.40 0.17 -4.58
N GLU A 254 1.53 0.89 -5.30
CA GLU A 254 1.43 2.35 -5.20
C GLU A 254 1.03 2.81 -3.80
N SER A 255 0.11 2.08 -3.14
CA SER A 255 -0.27 2.37 -1.76
C SER A 255 0.90 2.21 -0.79
N LEU A 256 1.71 1.17 -0.97
CA LEU A 256 2.93 0.97 -0.20
C LEU A 256 3.98 2.05 -0.48
N GLU A 257 4.20 2.39 -1.76
CA GLU A 257 5.09 3.47 -2.16
C GLU A 257 4.69 4.82 -1.54
N TYR A 258 3.38 5.10 -1.45
CA TYR A 258 2.87 6.27 -0.77
C TYR A 258 3.22 6.27 0.72
N LEU A 259 3.04 5.14 1.44
CA LEU A 259 3.42 5.03 2.85
C LEU A 259 4.93 5.21 3.03
N MET A 260 5.75 4.57 2.20
CA MET A 260 7.20 4.72 2.22
C MET A 260 7.61 6.16 1.92
N GLY A 261 6.96 6.79 0.94
CA GLY A 261 7.17 8.18 0.56
C GLY A 261 6.90 9.18 1.66
N GLY A 262 5.90 8.94 2.51
CA GLY A 262 5.51 9.76 3.66
C GLY A 262 6.27 9.45 4.96
N CYS A 263 7.15 8.44 4.97
CA CYS A 263 7.87 8.00 6.16
C CYS A 263 8.72 9.14 6.77
N GLY A 264 8.55 9.41 8.07
CA GLY A 264 9.25 10.48 8.78
C GLY A 264 8.68 11.89 8.58
N THR A 265 7.66 12.06 7.73
CA THR A 265 6.93 13.32 7.53
C THR A 265 5.45 13.15 7.85
N LEU A 266 4.77 12.29 7.14
CA LEU A 266 3.37 11.94 7.42
C LEU A 266 3.26 10.81 8.44
N PHE A 267 4.11 9.80 8.31
CA PHE A 267 4.01 8.53 9.04
C PHE A 267 5.24 8.26 9.91
N ASP A 268 4.99 7.63 11.06
CA ASP A 268 6.05 7.12 11.93
C ASP A 268 6.82 5.98 11.22
N GLN A 269 8.15 6.07 11.24
CA GLN A 269 9.04 5.15 10.57
C GLN A 269 8.94 3.71 11.13
N GLN A 270 8.79 3.56 12.45
CA GLN A 270 8.70 2.25 13.08
C GLN A 270 7.38 1.57 12.72
N VAL A 271 6.30 2.36 12.64
CA VAL A 271 4.97 1.87 12.24
C VAL A 271 4.98 1.40 10.78
N VAL A 272 5.53 2.22 9.86
CA VAL A 272 5.63 1.83 8.44
C VAL A 272 6.48 0.57 8.28
N ARG A 273 7.58 0.44 9.02
CA ARG A 273 8.40 -0.76 9.01
C ARG A 273 7.63 -1.99 9.52
N ALA A 274 6.93 -1.86 10.65
CA ALA A 274 6.10 -2.95 11.19
C ALA A 274 4.99 -3.36 10.21
N PHE A 275 4.38 -2.40 9.51
CA PHE A 275 3.43 -2.65 8.44
C PHE A 275 4.07 -3.49 7.32
N MET A 276 5.22 -3.08 6.79
CA MET A 276 5.92 -3.81 5.73
C MET A 276 6.35 -5.22 6.14
N ASP A 277 6.69 -5.41 7.41
CA ASP A 277 7.11 -6.72 7.93
C ASP A 277 5.94 -7.70 8.10
N LYS A 278 4.71 -7.22 8.25
CA LYS A 278 3.55 -8.03 8.65
C LYS A 278 2.43 -8.07 7.63
N VAL A 279 2.25 -7.02 6.83
CA VAL A 279 1.13 -6.91 5.88
C VAL A 279 1.60 -7.35 4.49
N PRO A 280 1.05 -8.45 3.94
CA PRO A 280 1.38 -8.88 2.59
C PRO A 280 0.80 -7.88 1.57
N VAL A 281 1.65 -7.38 0.69
CA VAL A 281 1.26 -6.43 -0.36
C VAL A 281 0.45 -7.13 -1.46
N TYR A 282 0.81 -8.37 -1.78
CA TYR A 282 0.09 -9.18 -2.76
C TYR A 282 -0.60 -10.35 -2.06
N PRO A 283 -1.94 -10.33 -1.94
CA PRO A 283 -2.68 -11.42 -1.30
C PRO A 283 -2.47 -12.77 -2.04
N LYS A 284 -2.51 -13.86 -1.28
CA LYS A 284 -2.50 -15.20 -1.89
C LYS A 284 -3.70 -15.40 -2.81
N GLY A 285 -3.47 -16.09 -3.91
CA GLY A 285 -4.49 -16.38 -4.91
C GLY A 285 -4.73 -15.27 -5.94
N VAL A 286 -4.15 -14.08 -5.79
CA VAL A 286 -4.28 -13.04 -6.81
C VAL A 286 -3.34 -13.29 -7.99
N THR A 287 -3.78 -12.91 -9.18
CA THR A 287 -2.93 -12.93 -10.38
C THR A 287 -2.15 -11.63 -10.48
N VAL A 288 -0.86 -11.73 -10.75
CA VAL A 288 0.07 -10.60 -10.91
C VAL A 288 0.74 -10.66 -12.27
N LEU A 289 1.07 -9.48 -12.82
CA LEU A 289 1.88 -9.34 -14.03
C LEU A 289 3.34 -9.11 -13.62
N LEU A 290 4.24 -9.91 -14.16
CA LEU A 290 5.67 -9.83 -13.91
C LEU A 290 6.37 -8.92 -14.93
N SER A 291 7.57 -8.43 -14.59
CA SER A 291 8.37 -7.55 -15.45
C SER A 291 8.82 -8.18 -16.75
N ASP A 292 8.78 -9.51 -16.87
CA ASP A 292 9.04 -10.25 -18.11
C ASP A 292 7.79 -10.48 -18.96
N GLY A 293 6.65 -9.89 -18.59
CA GLY A 293 5.39 -9.96 -19.31
C GLY A 293 4.53 -11.19 -19.03
N ARG A 294 4.97 -12.10 -18.12
CA ARG A 294 4.19 -13.28 -17.75
C ARG A 294 3.22 -12.97 -16.61
N GLU A 295 2.03 -13.58 -16.69
CA GLU A 295 1.10 -13.63 -15.56
C GLU A 295 1.40 -14.83 -14.66
N ALA A 296 1.26 -14.65 -13.35
CA ALA A 296 1.43 -15.69 -12.36
C ALA A 296 0.50 -15.47 -11.14
N ILE A 297 0.24 -16.51 -10.36
CA ILE A 297 -0.62 -16.48 -9.19
C ILE A 297 0.25 -16.44 -7.94
N VAL A 298 -0.03 -15.55 -7.00
CA VAL A 298 0.66 -15.50 -5.70
C VAL A 298 0.25 -16.71 -4.86
N VAL A 299 1.20 -17.56 -4.51
CA VAL A 299 0.94 -18.78 -3.72
C VAL A 299 1.47 -18.71 -2.29
N GLU A 300 2.52 -17.91 -2.05
CA GLU A 300 3.12 -17.74 -0.72
C GLU A 300 3.71 -16.34 -0.55
N ASN A 301 3.49 -15.74 0.63
CA ASN A 301 4.09 -14.46 1.01
C ASN A 301 5.28 -14.70 1.95
N HIS A 302 6.31 -13.85 1.85
CA HIS A 302 7.50 -13.91 2.69
C HIS A 302 7.53 -12.75 3.68
N LEU A 303 7.57 -13.05 4.98
CA LEU A 303 7.70 -12.05 6.04
C LEU A 303 8.99 -11.24 5.85
N GLY A 304 8.90 -9.93 6.04
CA GLY A 304 10.04 -9.01 5.86
C GLY A 304 10.37 -8.67 4.40
N ASN A 305 9.69 -9.28 3.41
CA ASN A 305 9.86 -8.93 1.99
C ASN A 305 8.53 -8.99 1.23
N PRO A 306 7.58 -8.10 1.55
CA PRO A 306 6.20 -8.18 1.06
C PRO A 306 6.05 -8.01 -0.45
N LEU A 307 7.06 -7.43 -1.13
CA LEU A 307 7.09 -7.24 -2.59
C LEU A 307 7.63 -8.46 -3.35
N ARG A 308 8.07 -9.52 -2.65
CA ARG A 308 8.76 -10.66 -3.22
C ARG A 308 8.13 -12.01 -2.86
N PRO A 309 6.83 -12.24 -3.20
CA PRO A 309 6.18 -13.51 -2.92
C PRO A 309 6.72 -14.65 -3.78
N THR A 310 6.36 -15.89 -3.45
CA THR A 310 6.41 -16.99 -4.40
C THR A 310 5.17 -16.95 -5.28
N VAL A 311 5.38 -17.02 -6.58
CA VAL A 311 4.32 -17.01 -7.59
C VAL A 311 4.30 -18.33 -8.36
N ARG A 312 3.12 -18.75 -8.82
CA ARG A 312 2.90 -19.95 -9.65
C ARG A 312 2.45 -19.56 -11.03
N PHE A 313 3.17 -20.02 -12.05
CA PHE A 313 2.77 -19.87 -13.44
C PHE A 313 1.61 -20.81 -13.79
N PHE A 314 0.89 -20.50 -14.87
CA PHE A 314 -0.22 -21.32 -15.36
C PHE A 314 0.22 -22.69 -15.91
N ASP A 315 1.53 -22.95 -16.09
CA ASP A 315 2.10 -24.26 -16.37
C ASP A 315 2.38 -25.12 -15.12
N GLY A 316 2.04 -24.59 -13.94
CA GLY A 316 2.20 -25.24 -12.64
C GLY A 316 3.57 -25.09 -11.99
N LYS A 317 4.50 -24.32 -12.56
CA LYS A 317 5.82 -24.07 -11.98
C LYS A 317 5.80 -22.90 -11.02
N ASP A 318 6.44 -23.08 -9.88
CA ASP A 318 6.62 -22.04 -8.89
C ASP A 318 7.93 -21.25 -9.14
N LEU A 319 7.87 -19.95 -8.89
CA LEU A 319 9.01 -19.05 -8.89
C LEU A 319 9.05 -18.29 -7.57
N ASN A 320 10.08 -18.51 -6.77
CA ASN A 320 10.30 -17.73 -5.55
C ASN A 320 11.00 -16.41 -5.91
N LEU A 321 10.27 -15.31 -5.90
CA LEU A 321 10.84 -13.99 -6.17
C LEU A 321 11.81 -13.52 -5.08
N ASN A 322 11.74 -14.12 -3.89
CA ASN A 322 12.63 -13.81 -2.77
C ASN A 322 13.99 -14.55 -2.85
N ASP A 323 14.14 -15.52 -3.77
CA ASP A 323 15.40 -16.22 -3.99
C ASP A 323 16.38 -15.32 -4.77
N PRO A 324 17.55 -14.96 -4.18
CA PRO A 324 18.53 -14.10 -4.84
C PRO A 324 19.07 -14.68 -6.15
N SER A 325 19.06 -16.00 -6.32
CA SER A 325 19.62 -16.67 -7.49
C SER A 325 18.70 -16.57 -8.73
N VAL A 326 17.40 -16.41 -8.53
CA VAL A 326 16.38 -16.50 -9.59
C VAL A 326 15.48 -15.27 -9.62
N GLY A 327 15.10 -14.76 -8.44
CA GLY A 327 14.07 -13.73 -8.30
C GLY A 327 14.53 -12.29 -8.53
N MET A 328 15.83 -11.98 -8.44
CA MET A 328 16.33 -10.58 -8.43
C MET A 328 16.07 -9.81 -9.73
N ASN A 329 15.89 -10.50 -10.84
CA ASN A 329 15.69 -9.89 -12.17
C ASN A 329 14.20 -9.80 -12.56
N ILE A 330 13.30 -10.38 -11.77
CA ILE A 330 11.86 -10.40 -12.05
C ILE A 330 11.16 -9.69 -10.89
N THR A 331 10.35 -8.70 -11.22
CA THR A 331 9.52 -7.96 -10.26
C THR A 331 8.06 -8.07 -10.66
N ILE A 332 7.17 -7.86 -9.69
CA ILE A 332 5.75 -7.66 -9.97
C ILE A 332 5.58 -6.22 -10.44
N ILE A 333 5.00 -6.04 -11.63
CA ILE A 333 4.66 -4.71 -12.16
C ILE A 333 3.31 -4.28 -11.62
N ASN A 334 2.31 -5.19 -11.67
CA ASN A 334 0.94 -4.88 -11.28
C ASN A 334 0.19 -6.15 -10.89
N GLN A 335 -0.92 -5.96 -10.18
CA GLN A 335 -1.94 -6.99 -10.01
C GLN A 335 -2.84 -6.96 -11.25
N VAL A 336 -3.16 -8.13 -11.79
CA VAL A 336 -4.14 -8.25 -12.88
C VAL A 336 -5.53 -8.03 -12.29
N ASN A 337 -5.97 -6.79 -12.34
CA ASN A 337 -7.28 -6.37 -11.86
C ASN A 337 -8.35 -6.45 -12.95
N THR A 338 -9.60 -6.45 -12.53
CA THR A 338 -10.85 -6.53 -13.28
C THR A 338 -11.06 -5.46 -14.34
N GLN A 339 -10.35 -4.36 -14.26
CA GLN A 339 -10.49 -3.31 -15.25
C GLN A 339 -9.27 -3.34 -16.17
N THR A 340 -9.50 -3.78 -17.41
CA THR A 340 -8.65 -3.41 -18.52
C THR A 340 -8.39 -1.92 -18.43
N ILE A 341 -7.13 -1.54 -18.27
CA ILE A 341 -6.72 -0.16 -18.59
C ILE A 341 -7.28 0.07 -19.99
N ASP A 342 -8.17 1.07 -20.14
CA ASP A 342 -8.73 1.41 -21.41
C ASP A 342 -7.57 1.57 -22.40
N GLU A 343 -7.64 0.94 -23.58
CA GLU A 343 -6.56 1.05 -24.58
C GLU A 343 -6.21 2.51 -24.84
N GLN A 344 -7.18 3.43 -24.63
CA GLN A 344 -6.95 4.87 -24.72
C GLN A 344 -6.12 5.43 -23.55
N GLU A 345 -6.30 4.95 -22.32
CA GLU A 345 -5.42 5.33 -21.19
C GLU A 345 -4.00 4.76 -21.35
N MET A 346 -3.87 3.54 -21.91
CA MET A 346 -2.56 2.99 -22.27
C MET A 346 -1.87 3.80 -23.37
N ILE A 347 -2.63 4.23 -24.36
CA ILE A 347 -2.10 5.07 -25.46
C ILE A 347 -1.75 6.47 -24.92
N GLU A 348 -2.51 7.02 -23.99
CA GLU A 348 -2.25 8.32 -23.37
C GLU A 348 -1.04 8.23 -22.41
N PHE A 349 -0.94 7.18 -21.61
CA PHE A 349 0.22 6.88 -20.77
C PHE A 349 1.48 6.61 -21.62
N GLU A 350 1.37 5.87 -22.74
CA GLU A 350 2.48 5.71 -23.70
C GLU A 350 2.81 7.02 -24.43
N LYS A 351 1.84 7.86 -24.74
CA LYS A 351 2.08 9.21 -25.30
C LYS A 351 2.75 10.13 -24.29
N GLU A 352 2.32 10.14 -23.04
CA GLU A 352 2.98 10.89 -21.96
C GLU A 352 4.39 10.33 -21.69
N ARG A 353 4.58 9.01 -21.73
CA ARG A 353 5.88 8.36 -21.61
C ARG A 353 6.79 8.74 -22.77
N LYS A 354 6.28 8.78 -24.02
CA LYS A 354 7.03 9.22 -25.21
C LYS A 354 7.31 10.71 -25.22
N SER A 355 6.46 11.54 -24.62
CA SER A 355 6.70 12.99 -24.49
C SER A 355 7.77 13.34 -23.46
N ARG A 356 8.08 12.41 -22.53
CA ARG A 356 9.16 12.50 -21.52
C ARG A 356 10.39 11.67 -21.91
N GLU A 357 10.69 11.57 -23.19
CA GLU A 357 11.83 10.80 -23.67
C GLU A 357 13.13 11.33 -23.05
N ILE A 358 13.68 10.61 -22.07
CA ILE A 358 15.02 10.87 -21.53
C ILE A 358 15.99 10.58 -22.65
N LYS A 359 16.71 11.62 -23.11
CA LYS A 359 17.64 11.51 -24.24
C LYS A 359 19.07 11.34 -23.77
N SER A 360 19.40 11.89 -22.61
CA SER A 360 20.76 11.92 -22.07
C SER A 360 20.80 11.66 -20.58
N ILE A 361 21.68 10.77 -20.15
CA ILE A 361 21.87 10.39 -18.76
C ILE A 361 23.30 10.70 -18.33
N LEU A 362 23.46 11.47 -17.26
CA LEU A 362 24.75 11.69 -16.62
C LEU A 362 24.96 10.62 -15.53
N VAL A 363 25.95 9.77 -15.71
CA VAL A 363 26.35 8.73 -14.73
C VAL A 363 27.55 9.24 -13.95
N VAL A 364 27.42 9.28 -12.63
CA VAL A 364 28.45 9.75 -11.69
C VAL A 364 28.81 8.61 -10.74
N ASP A 365 29.99 8.04 -10.91
CA ASP A 365 30.46 6.89 -10.13
C ASP A 365 32.00 6.83 -10.22
N ASP A 366 32.71 6.66 -9.11
CA ASP A 366 34.17 6.63 -9.10
C ASP A 366 34.73 5.30 -9.63
N MET A 367 33.89 4.25 -9.65
CA MET A 367 34.26 2.92 -10.13
C MET A 367 33.97 2.75 -11.62
N VAL A 368 35.03 2.58 -12.41
CA VAL A 368 34.91 2.33 -13.86
C VAL A 368 34.07 1.09 -14.19
N THR A 369 34.10 0.08 -13.31
CA THR A 369 33.27 -1.13 -13.47
C THR A 369 31.78 -0.86 -13.37
N SER A 370 31.35 -0.01 -12.43
CA SER A 370 29.95 0.42 -12.28
C SER A 370 29.52 1.22 -13.50
N ILE A 371 30.32 2.19 -13.93
CA ILE A 371 30.05 2.98 -15.14
C ILE A 371 29.89 2.08 -16.39
N ARG A 372 30.75 1.07 -16.56
CA ARG A 372 30.63 0.11 -17.65
C ARG A 372 29.36 -0.71 -17.59
N SER A 373 28.96 -1.15 -16.40
CA SER A 373 27.73 -1.91 -16.21
C SER A 373 26.49 -1.06 -16.55
N VAL A 374 26.43 0.18 -16.07
CA VAL A 374 25.34 1.11 -16.42
C VAL A 374 25.34 1.40 -17.93
N LYS A 375 26.52 1.64 -18.51
CA LYS A 375 26.63 1.89 -19.94
C LYS A 375 26.17 0.70 -20.76
N ALA A 376 26.58 -0.51 -20.40
CA ALA A 376 26.15 -1.73 -21.11
C ALA A 376 24.63 -1.97 -20.98
N ALA A 377 24.02 -1.54 -19.85
CA ALA A 377 22.57 -1.63 -19.63
C ALA A 377 21.75 -0.69 -20.50
N LEU A 378 22.28 0.48 -20.77
CA LEU A 378 21.53 1.61 -21.34
C LEU A 378 22.04 2.03 -22.74
N ASP A 379 23.11 1.38 -23.25
CA ASP A 379 23.73 1.71 -24.55
C ASP A 379 22.74 1.39 -25.67
N GLY A 380 22.71 2.27 -26.68
CA GLY A 380 21.76 2.16 -27.79
C GLY A 380 20.37 2.72 -27.54
N VAL A 381 20.00 2.98 -26.28
CA VAL A 381 18.70 3.58 -25.90
C VAL A 381 18.89 5.04 -25.47
N TYR A 382 19.94 5.33 -24.70
CA TYR A 382 20.20 6.66 -24.15
C TYR A 382 21.63 7.13 -24.47
N LYS A 383 21.80 8.45 -24.59
CA LYS A 383 23.14 9.06 -24.65
C LYS A 383 23.73 9.10 -23.23
N ILE A 384 24.71 8.25 -22.98
CA ILE A 384 25.34 8.14 -21.66
C ILE A 384 26.60 9.06 -21.61
N ILE A 385 26.58 9.96 -20.63
CA ILE A 385 27.71 10.80 -20.24
C ILE A 385 28.20 10.28 -18.87
N ALA A 386 29.48 9.98 -18.75
CA ALA A 386 30.05 9.44 -17.52
C ALA A 386 31.12 10.36 -16.94
N VAL A 387 31.06 10.61 -15.66
CA VAL A 387 32.03 11.35 -14.87
C VAL A 387 32.36 10.57 -13.59
N ARG A 388 33.52 10.84 -12.98
CA ARG A 388 34.04 10.00 -11.90
C ARG A 388 33.96 10.62 -10.51
N SER A 389 33.37 11.81 -10.38
CA SER A 389 33.24 12.49 -9.11
C SER A 389 32.08 13.48 -9.11
N GLY A 390 31.58 13.83 -7.91
CA GLY A 390 30.59 14.89 -7.72
C GLY A 390 31.06 16.25 -8.26
N SER A 391 32.36 16.54 -8.15
CA SER A 391 32.96 17.79 -8.67
C SER A 391 32.91 17.84 -10.20
N GLU A 392 33.22 16.75 -10.87
CA GLU A 392 33.11 16.66 -12.33
C GLU A 392 31.66 16.75 -12.80
N ALA A 393 30.73 16.18 -12.04
CA ALA A 393 29.29 16.32 -12.32
C ALA A 393 28.85 17.78 -12.27
N ILE A 394 29.26 18.52 -11.23
CA ILE A 394 28.97 19.95 -11.08
C ILE A 394 29.58 20.77 -12.22
N GLU A 395 30.81 20.45 -12.63
CA GLU A 395 31.46 21.10 -13.78
C GLU A 395 30.74 20.81 -15.11
N TYR A 396 30.31 19.57 -15.31
CA TYR A 396 29.52 19.18 -16.48
C TYR A 396 28.21 19.98 -16.57
N LEU A 397 27.50 20.13 -15.43
CA LEU A 397 26.24 20.86 -15.37
C LEU A 397 26.33 22.36 -15.65
N GLN A 398 27.56 22.94 -15.60
CA GLN A 398 27.80 24.33 -16.07
C GLN A 398 27.74 24.42 -17.60
N LYS A 399 27.97 23.33 -18.31
CA LYS A 399 28.13 23.30 -19.80
C LYS A 399 26.90 22.67 -20.48
N ALA A 400 26.20 21.75 -19.82
CA ALA A 400 25.07 21.03 -20.39
C ALA A 400 24.11 20.53 -19.29
N THR A 401 22.84 20.34 -19.65
CA THR A 401 21.80 19.82 -18.76
C THR A 401 21.39 18.43 -19.23
N PRO A 402 21.68 17.36 -18.48
CA PRO A 402 21.17 16.02 -18.78
C PRO A 402 19.70 15.90 -18.39
N ASP A 403 19.01 14.93 -18.99
CA ASP A 403 17.61 14.64 -18.67
C ASP A 403 17.46 13.85 -17.35
N LEU A 404 18.51 13.12 -16.95
CA LEU A 404 18.57 12.32 -15.72
C LEU A 404 20.01 12.26 -15.21
N ILE A 405 20.18 12.22 -13.89
CA ILE A 405 21.47 11.94 -13.23
C ILE A 405 21.36 10.61 -12.48
N LEU A 406 22.25 9.67 -12.78
CA LEU A 406 22.51 8.49 -11.95
C LEU A 406 23.74 8.77 -11.09
N MET A 407 23.58 8.85 -9.79
CA MET A 407 24.59 9.32 -8.85
C MET A 407 24.97 8.23 -7.85
N ASP A 408 26.23 7.81 -7.82
CA ASP A 408 26.72 6.95 -6.74
C ASP A 408 26.73 7.71 -5.42
N ILE A 409 26.30 7.06 -4.34
CA ILE A 409 26.29 7.66 -3.00
C ILE A 409 27.71 7.72 -2.41
N LEU A 410 28.45 6.61 -2.53
CA LEU A 410 29.76 6.46 -1.89
C LEU A 410 30.88 6.80 -2.87
N MET A 411 31.31 8.04 -2.87
CA MET A 411 32.44 8.51 -3.68
C MET A 411 33.50 9.21 -2.83
N PRO A 412 34.79 9.13 -3.21
CA PRO A 412 35.86 9.84 -2.52
C PRO A 412 35.69 11.38 -2.59
N ASN A 413 36.13 12.08 -1.54
CA ASN A 413 36.17 13.54 -1.39
C ASN A 413 34.81 14.24 -1.29
N MET A 414 33.78 13.80 -2.02
CA MET A 414 32.44 14.36 -2.00
C MET A 414 31.45 13.20 -2.22
N SER A 415 30.59 12.94 -1.23
CA SER A 415 29.53 11.95 -1.38
C SER A 415 28.51 12.38 -2.44
N GLY A 416 27.80 11.41 -3.03
CA GLY A 416 26.75 11.71 -4.00
C GLY A 416 25.65 12.61 -3.42
N ILE A 417 25.30 12.43 -2.15
CA ILE A 417 24.30 13.25 -1.47
C ILE A 417 24.77 14.69 -1.34
N GLU A 418 26.02 14.91 -0.94
CA GLU A 418 26.63 16.27 -0.90
C GLU A 418 26.66 16.90 -2.30
N ALA A 419 27.05 16.12 -3.31
CA ALA A 419 27.07 16.59 -4.71
C ALA A 419 25.67 17.04 -5.17
N VAL A 420 24.63 16.25 -4.90
CA VAL A 420 23.23 16.60 -5.24
C VAL A 420 22.76 17.83 -4.47
N ARG A 421 23.12 17.98 -3.20
CA ARG A 421 22.80 19.18 -2.41
C ARG A 421 23.39 20.44 -3.05
N VAL A 422 24.65 20.40 -3.50
CA VAL A 422 25.28 21.50 -4.24
C VAL A 422 24.60 21.73 -5.60
N ILE A 423 24.26 20.67 -6.32
CA ILE A 423 23.56 20.74 -7.61
C ILE A 423 22.21 21.44 -7.44
N ARG A 424 21.41 21.07 -6.43
CA ARG A 424 20.11 21.71 -6.15
C ARG A 424 20.21 23.20 -5.79
N GLN A 425 21.32 23.60 -5.17
CA GLN A 425 21.55 25.00 -4.80
C GLN A 425 22.01 25.85 -6.00
N ARG A 426 22.84 25.29 -6.88
CA ARG A 426 23.48 26.06 -7.97
C ARG A 426 22.70 26.03 -9.27
N PHE A 427 21.93 24.96 -9.52
CA PHE A 427 21.19 24.76 -10.76
C PHE A 427 19.69 24.68 -10.48
N PRO A 428 18.91 25.74 -10.72
CA PRO A 428 17.49 25.82 -10.34
C PRO A 428 16.55 24.94 -11.20
N GLY A 429 17.08 24.19 -12.14
CA GLY A 429 16.33 23.18 -12.91
C GLY A 429 16.12 21.91 -12.06
N ASN A 430 14.90 21.36 -12.08
CA ASN A 430 14.58 20.13 -11.32
C ASN A 430 15.01 18.87 -12.10
N ILE A 431 16.34 18.72 -12.36
CA ILE A 431 16.88 17.52 -13.02
C ILE A 431 16.63 16.33 -12.10
N PRO A 432 15.91 15.28 -12.54
CA PRO A 432 15.70 14.08 -11.72
C PRO A 432 17.04 13.41 -11.41
N VAL A 433 17.22 12.97 -10.16
CA VAL A 433 18.41 12.26 -9.69
C VAL A 433 17.97 10.92 -9.12
N ILE A 434 18.59 9.85 -9.61
CA ILE A 434 18.45 8.51 -9.05
C ILE A 434 19.79 8.15 -8.42
N PHE A 435 19.76 7.75 -7.14
CA PHE A 435 20.97 7.30 -6.47
C PHE A 435 21.28 5.84 -6.76
N LEU A 436 22.56 5.54 -6.92
CA LEU A 436 23.11 4.18 -6.99
C LEU A 436 23.74 3.87 -5.64
N SER A 437 23.28 2.85 -4.93
CA SER A 437 23.73 2.54 -3.57
C SER A 437 24.18 1.09 -3.44
N SER A 438 25.30 0.85 -2.78
CA SER A 438 25.71 -0.50 -2.31
C SER A 438 25.11 -0.85 -0.95
N ALA A 439 24.47 0.10 -0.28
CA ALA A 439 23.87 -0.07 1.04
C ALA A 439 22.34 0.11 0.96
N SER A 440 21.63 -0.77 1.62
CA SER A 440 20.15 -0.73 1.75
C SER A 440 19.73 -0.24 3.14
N ASP A 441 20.58 0.56 3.82
CA ASP A 441 20.23 1.07 5.14
C ASP A 441 19.26 2.25 5.06
N VAL A 442 18.34 2.28 6.02
CA VAL A 442 17.25 3.27 6.10
C VAL A 442 17.79 4.70 6.23
N GLN A 443 18.94 4.89 6.89
CA GLN A 443 19.54 6.21 7.09
C GLN A 443 19.95 6.84 5.75
N THR A 444 20.61 6.07 4.90
CA THR A 444 21.03 6.51 3.55
C THR A 444 19.82 6.86 2.67
N ILE A 445 18.75 6.09 2.77
CA ILE A 445 17.50 6.36 2.03
C ILE A 445 16.87 7.69 2.48
N LEU A 446 16.85 7.97 3.78
CA LEU A 446 16.33 9.23 4.32
C LEU A 446 17.13 10.43 3.84
N GLU A 447 18.47 10.33 3.84
CA GLU A 447 19.34 11.39 3.35
C GLU A 447 19.15 11.66 1.84
N CYS A 448 18.85 10.63 1.04
CA CYS A 448 18.50 10.80 -0.38
C CYS A 448 17.21 11.61 -0.57
N LYS A 449 16.23 11.47 0.33
CA LYS A 449 14.99 12.25 0.30
C LYS A 449 15.22 13.73 0.62
N ASP A 450 16.08 14.04 1.57
CA ASP A 450 16.37 15.43 1.95
C ASP A 450 16.87 16.27 0.76
N VAL A 451 17.51 15.63 -0.21
CA VAL A 451 17.99 16.28 -1.43
C VAL A 451 17.03 16.14 -2.62
N LYS A 452 15.77 15.71 -2.38
CA LYS A 452 14.72 15.52 -3.39
C LYS A 452 15.17 14.61 -4.54
N ALA A 453 15.72 13.44 -4.20
CA ALA A 453 15.97 12.40 -5.16
C ALA A 453 14.66 11.91 -5.80
N ALA A 454 14.71 11.54 -7.08
CA ALA A 454 13.59 10.94 -7.77
C ALA A 454 13.42 9.47 -7.39
N ASP A 455 14.56 8.76 -7.16
CA ASP A 455 14.57 7.35 -6.79
C ASP A 455 15.97 6.91 -6.33
N TYR A 456 16.12 5.64 -5.92
CA TYR A 456 17.40 4.99 -5.65
C TYR A 456 17.40 3.55 -6.17
N ILE A 457 18.59 3.08 -6.61
CA ILE A 457 18.81 1.72 -7.11
C ILE A 457 19.94 1.07 -6.31
N VAL A 458 19.70 -0.14 -5.82
CA VAL A 458 20.70 -0.90 -5.04
C VAL A 458 21.62 -1.68 -5.99
N LYS A 459 22.93 -1.54 -5.80
CA LYS A 459 23.96 -2.33 -6.50
C LYS A 459 24.09 -3.73 -5.84
N PRO A 460 24.43 -4.82 -6.59
CA PRO A 460 24.73 -4.84 -8.02
C PRO A 460 23.47 -4.91 -8.88
N PHE A 461 23.38 -4.09 -9.91
CA PHE A 461 22.38 -4.26 -10.95
C PHE A 461 22.95 -5.14 -12.07
N LYS A 462 22.23 -6.19 -12.45
CA LYS A 462 22.60 -7.05 -13.60
C LYS A 462 21.81 -6.59 -14.82
N VAL A 463 22.54 -6.38 -15.90
CA VAL A 463 21.94 -6.17 -17.23
C VAL A 463 21.57 -7.53 -17.78
N ASN A 464 20.31 -7.73 -18.08
CA ASN A 464 19.90 -8.88 -18.90
C ASN A 464 19.87 -8.44 -20.36
N TYR A 465 20.63 -9.16 -21.20
CA TYR A 465 20.56 -9.10 -22.66
C TYR A 465 19.28 -9.78 -23.14
#